data_613c105a036d7a7325a1accc9bb5d3d3
#
_entry.id   613c105a036d7a7325a1accc9bb5d3d3
#
_cell.length_a   1.000
_cell.length_b   1.000
_cell.length_c   1.000
_cell.angle_alpha   90.00
_cell.angle_beta   90.00
_cell.angle_gamma   90.00
#
_symmetry.space_group_name_H-M   'P 1'
#
loop_
_entity.id
_entity.type
_entity.pdbx_description
1 polymer ?
#
loop_
_entity_poly.entity_id
_entity_poly.type
_entity_poly.pdbx_seq_one_letter_code
_entity_poly.pdbx_strand_id
1 'polypeptide(L)'
;MLNNPNVQAFLEHVKAECKKHKIKLQLRPVKFLLLSGNIKCGGYFDSEERKLVVATKNEDAWLGLLVHEYGHLTQWAEGCREWIEGCEGIGHLEDWLAGKRKKNIKQHIDRSRDLELDNEKRSVKLIKQWNLPIDVKDYIKRANAYVQFYNWMYYSRRWSKPGNSPYRNQAIYDAMPDTFRMNYKQMAKKYQKLYQEQNI
;
A
#
# COMPACT_ATOMS: atom_id res chain seq x y z
N MET A 1 8.55 -19.70 6.24
CA MET A 1 8.53 -18.82 5.05
C MET A 1 9.93 -18.54 4.48
N LEU A 2 10.93 -18.18 5.29
CA LEU A 2 12.31 -17.92 4.84
C LEU A 2 13.05 -19.13 4.20
N ASN A 3 12.61 -20.34 4.47
CA ASN A 3 13.18 -21.56 3.84
C ASN A 3 12.61 -21.86 2.43
N ASN A 4 11.69 -21.05 1.93
CA ASN A 4 11.15 -21.21 0.58
C ASN A 4 12.15 -20.65 -0.44
N PRO A 5 12.61 -21.45 -1.44
CA PRO A 5 13.62 -21.01 -2.40
C PRO A 5 13.19 -19.81 -3.25
N ASN A 6 11.91 -19.70 -3.59
CA ASN A 6 11.39 -18.58 -4.35
C ASN A 6 11.43 -17.28 -3.52
N VAL A 7 11.16 -17.37 -2.21
CA VAL A 7 11.27 -16.21 -1.31
C VAL A 7 12.72 -15.77 -1.16
N GLN A 8 13.65 -16.72 -1.06
CA GLN A 8 15.09 -16.40 -1.01
C GLN A 8 15.57 -15.75 -2.31
N ALA A 9 15.19 -16.30 -3.46
CA ALA A 9 15.54 -15.73 -4.77
C ALA A 9 14.96 -14.31 -4.94
N PHE A 10 13.71 -14.09 -4.53
CA PHE A 10 13.10 -12.76 -4.53
C PHE A 10 13.83 -11.78 -3.60
N LEU A 11 14.21 -12.22 -2.39
CA LEU A 11 14.99 -11.39 -1.46
C LEU A 11 16.34 -10.98 -2.05
N GLU A 12 17.05 -11.90 -2.69
CA GLU A 12 18.34 -11.57 -3.33
C GLU A 12 18.14 -10.60 -4.51
N HIS A 13 17.06 -10.76 -5.28
CA HIS A 13 16.70 -9.80 -6.32
C HIS A 13 16.43 -8.40 -5.73
N VAL A 14 15.61 -8.31 -4.68
CA VAL A 14 15.32 -7.01 -4.01
C VAL A 14 16.60 -6.38 -3.46
N LYS A 15 17.50 -7.18 -2.85
CA LYS A 15 18.80 -6.67 -2.38
C LYS A 15 19.66 -6.11 -3.53
N ALA A 16 19.69 -6.82 -4.65
CA ALA A 16 20.45 -6.40 -5.84
C ALA A 16 19.91 -5.08 -6.41
N GLU A 17 18.58 -4.96 -6.56
CA GLU A 17 17.95 -3.74 -7.05
C GLU A 17 18.11 -2.57 -6.05
N CYS A 18 17.97 -2.83 -4.75
CA CYS A 18 18.26 -1.81 -3.73
C CYS A 18 19.71 -1.31 -3.83
N LYS A 19 20.67 -2.22 -3.99
CA LYS A 19 22.09 -1.86 -4.17
C LYS A 19 22.31 -1.02 -5.43
N LYS A 20 21.74 -1.42 -6.57
CA LYS A 20 21.80 -0.72 -7.86
C LYS A 20 21.31 0.72 -7.74
N HIS A 21 20.21 0.93 -7.03
CA HIS A 21 19.58 2.23 -6.84
C HIS A 21 20.08 2.99 -5.58
N LYS A 22 21.08 2.47 -4.88
CA LYS A 22 21.65 3.03 -3.63
C LYS A 22 20.59 3.19 -2.54
N ILE A 23 19.67 2.24 -2.44
CA ILE A 23 18.63 2.15 -1.42
C ILE A 23 19.12 1.26 -0.30
N LYS A 24 18.97 1.69 0.95
CA LYS A 24 19.25 0.88 2.14
C LYS A 24 18.07 -0.02 2.48
N LEU A 25 18.17 -1.31 2.18
CA LEU A 25 17.18 -2.30 2.61
C LEU A 25 17.34 -2.63 4.11
N GLN A 26 16.24 -2.57 4.87
CA GLN A 26 16.19 -2.91 6.29
C GLN A 26 15.04 -3.87 6.61
N LEU A 27 15.35 -5.11 6.88
CA LEU A 27 14.40 -6.08 7.41
C LEU A 27 14.49 -6.07 8.95
N ARG A 28 13.51 -5.42 9.61
CA ARG A 28 13.54 -5.18 11.06
C ARG A 28 12.78 -6.28 11.81
N PRO A 29 13.39 -6.99 12.78
CA PRO A 29 12.73 -8.04 13.55
C PRO A 29 11.78 -7.46 14.62
N VAL A 30 10.83 -6.64 14.18
CA VAL A 30 9.79 -6.00 15.01
C VAL A 30 8.41 -6.25 14.42
N LYS A 31 7.34 -6.09 15.20
CA LYS A 31 5.95 -6.25 14.74
C LYS A 31 5.46 -5.07 13.89
N PHE A 32 5.95 -3.88 14.16
CA PHE A 32 5.62 -2.65 13.43
C PHE A 32 6.78 -1.66 13.53
N LEU A 33 6.81 -0.71 12.62
CA LEU A 33 7.69 0.45 12.61
C LEU A 33 6.95 1.66 13.18
N LEU A 34 7.71 2.60 13.74
CA LEU A 34 7.19 3.89 14.18
C LEU A 34 7.74 4.97 13.24
N LEU A 35 6.85 5.67 12.57
CA LEU A 35 7.16 6.88 11.82
C LEU A 35 7.00 8.11 12.72
N SER A 36 7.39 9.28 12.22
CA SER A 36 7.15 10.56 12.89
C SER A 36 5.67 10.71 13.25
N GLY A 37 5.38 11.30 14.42
CA GLY A 37 3.99 11.40 14.91
C GLY A 37 3.40 10.12 15.51
N ASN A 38 4.26 9.12 15.87
CA ASN A 38 3.84 7.83 16.44
C ASN A 38 2.93 6.98 15.53
N ILE A 39 3.01 7.19 14.21
CA ILE A 39 2.26 6.39 13.25
C ILE A 39 2.89 5.00 13.15
N LYS A 40 2.08 3.95 13.38
CA LYS A 40 2.50 2.55 13.25
C LYS A 40 2.26 2.06 11.83
N CYS A 41 3.30 1.54 11.18
CA CYS A 41 3.20 0.90 9.87
C CYS A 41 3.95 -0.45 9.84
N GLY A 42 3.69 -1.25 8.81
CA GLY A 42 4.38 -2.54 8.60
C GLY A 42 5.64 -2.41 7.74
N GLY A 43 5.70 -1.43 6.89
CA GLY A 43 6.82 -1.14 6.00
C GLY A 43 6.67 0.26 5.40
N TYR A 44 7.73 0.72 4.75
CA TYR A 44 7.71 1.93 3.92
C TYR A 44 8.90 1.95 2.97
N PHE A 45 8.69 2.58 1.82
CA PHE A 45 9.74 3.01 0.91
C PHE A 45 9.85 4.55 0.97
N ASP A 46 11.05 5.04 1.23
CA ASP A 46 11.38 6.46 1.26
C ASP A 46 12.46 6.75 0.21
N SER A 47 12.07 7.48 -0.83
CA SER A 47 12.95 7.83 -1.94
C SER A 47 13.94 8.95 -1.59
N GLU A 48 13.62 9.82 -0.62
CA GLU A 48 14.48 10.91 -0.19
C GLU A 48 15.57 10.40 0.74
N GLU A 49 15.20 9.64 1.76
CA GLU A 49 16.15 9.00 2.68
C GLU A 49 16.83 7.75 2.09
N ARG A 50 16.41 7.32 0.90
CA ARG A 50 16.94 6.14 0.22
C ARG A 50 16.84 4.89 1.07
N LYS A 51 15.63 4.61 1.58
CA LYS A 51 15.39 3.46 2.47
C LYS A 51 14.17 2.66 2.01
N LEU A 52 14.28 1.34 2.11
CA LEU A 52 13.16 0.41 2.06
C LEU A 52 13.19 -0.38 3.37
N VAL A 53 12.16 -0.24 4.19
CA VAL A 53 12.14 -0.81 5.54
C VAL A 53 10.88 -1.66 5.72
N VAL A 54 11.04 -2.89 6.24
CA VAL A 54 9.92 -3.81 6.49
C VAL A 54 10.06 -4.44 7.87
N ALA A 55 8.96 -4.46 8.62
CA ALA A 55 8.83 -5.17 9.89
C ALA A 55 8.55 -6.66 9.64
N THR A 56 9.40 -7.56 10.16
CA THR A 56 9.39 -8.99 9.79
C THR A 56 8.82 -9.93 10.85
N LYS A 57 8.49 -9.46 12.05
CA LYS A 57 7.87 -10.31 13.09
C LYS A 57 6.38 -10.60 12.85
N ASN A 58 5.77 -10.04 11.83
CA ASN A 58 4.43 -10.41 11.39
C ASN A 58 4.59 -11.48 10.30
N GLU A 59 4.75 -12.74 10.71
CA GLU A 59 5.16 -13.85 9.85
C GLU A 59 4.25 -14.05 8.64
N ASP A 60 2.96 -13.76 8.76
CA ASP A 60 1.98 -13.93 7.70
C ASP A 60 1.92 -12.74 6.72
N ALA A 61 2.39 -11.58 7.13
CA ALA A 61 2.20 -10.34 6.36
C ALA A 61 3.50 -9.74 5.78
N TRP A 62 4.68 -10.03 6.37
CA TRP A 62 5.92 -9.31 6.02
C TRP A 62 6.32 -9.47 4.55
N LEU A 63 6.07 -10.65 3.95
CA LEU A 63 6.42 -10.89 2.55
C LEU A 63 5.55 -10.05 1.61
N GLY A 64 4.25 -9.97 1.89
CA GLY A 64 3.33 -9.09 1.15
C GLY A 64 3.71 -7.61 1.28
N LEU A 65 4.12 -7.20 2.49
CA LEU A 65 4.63 -5.85 2.74
C LEU A 65 5.92 -5.60 1.94
N LEU A 66 6.87 -6.54 1.93
CA LEU A 66 8.10 -6.39 1.15
C LEU A 66 7.79 -6.24 -0.34
N VAL A 67 6.86 -7.04 -0.88
CA VAL A 67 6.44 -6.95 -2.28
C VAL A 67 5.84 -5.57 -2.57
N HIS A 68 4.99 -5.07 -1.69
CA HIS A 68 4.36 -3.76 -1.80
C HIS A 68 5.39 -2.62 -1.78
N GLU A 69 6.27 -2.58 -0.79
CA GLU A 69 7.28 -1.52 -0.68
C GLU A 69 8.32 -1.59 -1.81
N TYR A 70 8.66 -2.79 -2.26
CA TYR A 70 9.49 -2.96 -3.45
C TYR A 70 8.77 -2.51 -4.73
N GLY A 71 7.46 -2.69 -4.81
CA GLY A 71 6.64 -2.13 -5.90
C GLY A 71 6.78 -0.61 -5.99
N HIS A 72 6.73 0.12 -4.87
CA HIS A 72 6.99 1.57 -4.83
C HIS A 72 8.41 1.93 -5.26
N LEU A 73 9.43 1.13 -4.88
CA LEU A 73 10.78 1.33 -5.39
C LEU A 73 10.82 1.20 -6.92
N THR A 74 10.10 0.24 -7.52
CA THR A 74 10.07 0.10 -8.99
C THR A 74 9.38 1.29 -9.65
N GLN A 75 8.28 1.79 -9.10
CA GLN A 75 7.59 2.99 -9.60
C GLN A 75 8.53 4.21 -9.60
N TRP A 76 9.24 4.40 -8.48
CA TRP A 76 10.20 5.47 -8.33
C TRP A 76 11.38 5.34 -9.31
N ALA A 77 11.96 4.14 -9.43
CA ALA A 77 13.12 3.87 -10.29
C ALA A 77 12.79 4.06 -11.78
N GLU A 78 11.55 3.77 -12.17
CA GLU A 78 11.03 4.00 -13.52
C GLU A 78 10.66 5.48 -13.76
N GLY A 79 10.47 6.27 -12.70
CA GLY A 79 9.95 7.64 -12.81
C GLY A 79 8.56 7.68 -13.44
N CYS A 80 7.71 6.68 -13.17
CA CYS A 80 6.40 6.58 -13.79
C CYS A 80 5.47 7.73 -13.33
N ARG A 81 4.48 8.04 -14.16
CA ARG A 81 3.54 9.13 -13.90
C ARG A 81 2.82 8.95 -12.56
N GLU A 82 2.39 7.73 -12.27
CA GLU A 82 1.66 7.39 -11.05
C GLU A 82 2.50 7.72 -9.80
N TRP A 83 3.83 7.49 -9.84
CA TRP A 83 4.72 7.86 -8.76
C TRP A 83 4.81 9.39 -8.60
N ILE A 84 5.10 10.10 -9.69
CA ILE A 84 5.32 11.56 -9.65
C ILE A 84 4.04 12.29 -9.19
N GLU A 85 2.91 12.03 -9.85
CA GLU A 85 1.64 12.67 -9.52
C GLU A 85 1.07 12.19 -8.17
N GLY A 86 1.30 10.91 -7.81
CA GLY A 86 0.82 10.32 -6.58
C GLY A 86 1.52 10.87 -5.34
N CYS A 87 2.85 11.03 -5.37
CA CYS A 87 3.62 11.65 -4.27
C CYS A 87 3.17 13.10 -4.03
N GLU A 88 2.97 13.91 -5.10
CA GLU A 88 2.37 15.24 -4.97
C GLU A 88 0.98 15.17 -4.33
N GLY A 89 0.16 14.21 -4.78
CA GLY A 89 -1.19 13.98 -4.26
C GLY A 89 -1.21 13.67 -2.77
N ILE A 90 -0.30 12.79 -2.29
CA ILE A 90 -0.18 12.40 -0.88
C ILE A 90 0.10 13.62 0.00
N GLY A 91 1.05 14.48 -0.35
CA GLY A 91 1.36 15.69 0.43
C GLY A 91 0.17 16.63 0.57
N HIS A 92 -0.61 16.81 -0.51
CA HIS A 92 -1.86 17.60 -0.45
C HIS A 92 -2.95 16.91 0.37
N LEU A 93 -3.07 15.58 0.29
CA LEU A 93 -4.01 14.79 1.08
C LEU A 93 -3.71 14.89 2.58
N GLU A 94 -2.45 14.73 2.99
CA GLU A 94 -2.03 14.85 4.38
C GLU A 94 -2.35 16.23 4.95
N ASP A 95 -2.01 17.29 4.24
CA ASP A 95 -2.34 18.66 4.62
C ASP A 95 -3.86 18.86 4.80
N TRP A 96 -4.67 18.29 3.90
CA TRP A 96 -6.11 18.37 3.97
C TRP A 96 -6.70 17.58 5.15
N LEU A 97 -6.17 16.39 5.42
CA LEU A 97 -6.52 15.58 6.59
C LEU A 97 -6.14 16.30 7.90
N ALA A 98 -5.04 17.05 7.91
CA ALA A 98 -4.62 17.91 9.01
C ALA A 98 -5.47 19.20 9.16
N GLY A 99 -6.54 19.36 8.38
CA GLY A 99 -7.49 20.48 8.49
C GLY A 99 -7.23 21.65 7.54
N LYS A 100 -6.13 21.68 6.78
CA LYS A 100 -5.85 22.75 5.82
C LYS A 100 -6.85 22.72 4.66
N ARG A 101 -7.17 23.90 4.13
CA ARG A 101 -7.99 24.00 2.91
C ARG A 101 -7.13 23.70 1.69
N LYS A 102 -7.58 22.79 0.83
CA LYS A 102 -6.92 22.45 -0.44
C LYS A 102 -7.90 22.56 -1.59
N LYS A 103 -7.50 23.28 -2.64
CA LYS A 103 -8.23 23.27 -3.92
C LYS A 103 -8.07 21.89 -4.57
N ASN A 104 -9.07 21.48 -5.32
CA ASN A 104 -9.03 20.24 -6.12
C ASN A 104 -8.67 18.97 -5.33
N ILE A 105 -9.04 18.90 -4.03
CA ILE A 105 -8.67 17.77 -3.17
C ILE A 105 -9.06 16.41 -3.76
N LYS A 106 -10.19 16.33 -4.48
CA LYS A 106 -10.60 15.09 -5.14
C LYS A 106 -9.56 14.61 -6.15
N GLN A 107 -8.94 15.52 -6.91
CA GLN A 107 -7.89 15.18 -7.86
C GLN A 107 -6.64 14.66 -7.15
N HIS A 108 -6.25 15.26 -6.03
CA HIS A 108 -5.11 14.78 -5.23
C HIS A 108 -5.37 13.40 -4.63
N ILE A 109 -6.57 13.15 -4.12
CA ILE A 109 -7.00 11.82 -3.66
C ILE A 109 -6.94 10.81 -4.81
N ASP A 110 -7.42 11.19 -6.00
CA ASP A 110 -7.39 10.31 -7.18
C ASP A 110 -5.96 9.95 -7.58
N ARG A 111 -5.03 10.90 -7.55
CA ARG A 111 -3.60 10.66 -7.84
C ARG A 111 -2.96 9.72 -6.80
N SER A 112 -3.20 9.96 -5.51
CA SER A 112 -2.73 9.07 -4.43
C SER A 112 -3.30 7.66 -4.57
N ARG A 113 -4.60 7.54 -4.87
CA ARG A 113 -5.26 6.26 -5.14
C ARG A 113 -4.66 5.54 -6.34
N ASP A 114 -4.39 6.26 -7.44
CA ASP A 114 -3.88 5.67 -8.67
C ASP A 114 -2.43 5.21 -8.51
N LEU A 115 -1.62 5.89 -7.69
CA LEU A 115 -0.31 5.44 -7.25
C LEU A 115 -0.40 4.06 -6.58
N GLU A 116 -1.29 3.92 -5.59
CA GLU A 116 -1.46 2.66 -4.87
C GLU A 116 -2.03 1.56 -5.78
N LEU A 117 -3.01 1.89 -6.63
CA LEU A 117 -3.60 0.91 -7.54
C LEU A 117 -2.56 0.36 -8.54
N ASP A 118 -1.69 1.21 -9.07
CA ASP A 118 -0.59 0.74 -9.93
C ASP A 118 0.38 -0.12 -9.14
N ASN A 119 0.75 0.30 -7.92
CA ASN A 119 1.62 -0.47 -7.05
C ASN A 119 1.04 -1.86 -6.71
N GLU A 120 -0.23 -1.96 -6.37
CA GLU A 120 -0.89 -3.24 -6.07
C GLU A 120 -0.94 -4.18 -7.29
N LYS A 121 -1.12 -3.63 -8.50
CA LYS A 121 -1.03 -4.41 -9.74
C LYS A 121 0.39 -4.91 -10.00
N ARG A 122 1.42 -4.08 -9.76
CA ARG A 122 2.83 -4.47 -9.82
C ARG A 122 3.14 -5.56 -8.80
N SER A 123 2.65 -5.41 -7.58
CA SER A 123 2.79 -6.39 -6.51
C SER A 123 2.23 -7.76 -6.91
N VAL A 124 1.03 -7.81 -7.48
CA VAL A 124 0.46 -9.07 -8.00
C VAL A 124 1.30 -9.66 -9.14
N LYS A 125 1.84 -8.83 -10.03
CA LYS A 125 2.75 -9.29 -11.08
C LYS A 125 4.01 -9.92 -10.49
N LEU A 126 4.62 -9.29 -9.48
CA LEU A 126 5.80 -9.80 -8.77
C LEU A 126 5.50 -11.12 -8.04
N ILE A 127 4.38 -11.21 -7.32
CA ILE A 127 3.95 -12.43 -6.64
C ILE A 127 3.88 -13.61 -7.62
N LYS A 128 3.28 -13.40 -8.79
CA LYS A 128 3.18 -14.43 -9.84
C LYS A 128 4.52 -14.74 -10.49
N GLN A 129 5.30 -13.71 -10.84
CA GLN A 129 6.59 -13.86 -11.52
C GLN A 129 7.58 -14.68 -10.69
N TRP A 130 7.60 -14.45 -9.37
CA TRP A 130 8.50 -15.13 -8.45
C TRP A 130 7.88 -16.36 -7.78
N ASN A 131 6.64 -16.70 -8.16
CA ASN A 131 5.88 -17.80 -7.55
C ASN A 131 5.95 -17.76 -6.02
N LEU A 132 5.68 -16.57 -5.45
CA LEU A 132 5.75 -16.36 -4.01
C LEU A 132 4.57 -17.06 -3.31
N PRO A 133 4.76 -17.58 -2.08
CA PRO A 133 3.71 -18.25 -1.31
C PRO A 133 2.70 -17.25 -0.72
N ILE A 134 2.06 -16.49 -1.59
CA ILE A 134 1.01 -15.51 -1.28
C ILE A 134 -0.22 -15.85 -2.12
N ASP A 135 -1.37 -16.02 -1.48
CA ASP A 135 -2.63 -16.18 -2.21
C ASP A 135 -2.96 -14.88 -2.94
N VAL A 136 -2.95 -14.95 -4.27
CA VAL A 136 -3.17 -13.79 -5.15
C VAL A 136 -4.59 -13.25 -5.00
N LYS A 137 -5.59 -14.08 -4.77
CA LYS A 137 -6.98 -13.64 -4.61
C LYS A 137 -7.17 -12.93 -3.28
N ASP A 138 -6.64 -13.48 -2.19
CA ASP A 138 -6.61 -12.83 -0.87
C ASP A 138 -5.88 -11.49 -0.96
N TYR A 139 -4.72 -11.45 -1.57
CA TYR A 139 -3.95 -10.22 -1.78
C TYR A 139 -4.77 -9.16 -2.50
N ILE A 140 -5.42 -9.51 -3.63
CA ILE A 140 -6.24 -8.56 -4.41
C ILE A 140 -7.44 -8.04 -3.62
N LYS A 141 -8.10 -8.87 -2.81
CA LYS A 141 -9.20 -8.41 -1.94
C LYS A 141 -8.73 -7.35 -0.95
N ARG A 142 -7.59 -7.58 -0.29
CA ARG A 142 -6.98 -6.61 0.64
C ARG A 142 -6.56 -5.33 -0.07
N ALA A 143 -5.92 -5.46 -1.22
CA ALA A 143 -5.54 -4.34 -2.08
C ALA A 143 -6.75 -3.50 -2.50
N ASN A 144 -7.85 -4.14 -2.94
CA ASN A 144 -9.08 -3.46 -3.29
C ASN A 144 -9.68 -2.69 -2.10
N ALA A 145 -9.67 -3.28 -0.91
CA ALA A 145 -10.10 -2.60 0.31
C ALA A 145 -9.23 -1.35 0.59
N TYR A 146 -7.91 -1.48 0.46
CA TYR A 146 -6.99 -0.37 0.68
C TYR A 146 -7.15 0.74 -0.37
N VAL A 147 -7.19 0.40 -1.64
CA VAL A 147 -7.33 1.38 -2.73
C VAL A 147 -8.67 2.13 -2.66
N GLN A 148 -9.78 1.43 -2.33
CA GLN A 148 -11.08 2.09 -2.13
C GLN A 148 -11.11 2.99 -0.90
N PHE A 149 -10.24 2.78 0.08
CA PHE A 149 -10.12 3.64 1.23
C PHE A 149 -9.72 5.09 0.87
N TYR A 150 -8.90 5.29 -0.16
CA TYR A 150 -8.61 6.63 -0.66
C TYR A 150 -9.87 7.35 -1.12
N ASN A 151 -10.78 6.66 -1.82
CA ASN A 151 -12.08 7.24 -2.16
C ASN A 151 -12.94 7.53 -0.92
N TRP A 152 -12.88 6.67 0.10
CA TRP A 152 -13.59 6.87 1.36
C TRP A 152 -13.08 8.09 2.13
N MET A 153 -11.80 8.38 2.10
CA MET A 153 -11.22 9.57 2.74
C MET A 153 -11.87 10.87 2.26
N TYR A 154 -12.32 10.93 0.99
CA TYR A 154 -13.06 12.11 0.50
C TYR A 154 -14.33 12.39 1.30
N TYR A 155 -15.00 11.35 1.77
CA TYR A 155 -16.24 11.47 2.56
C TYR A 155 -15.97 11.59 4.05
N SER A 156 -15.04 10.81 4.58
CA SER A 156 -14.75 10.74 6.02
C SER A 156 -13.82 11.84 6.51
N ARG A 157 -12.98 12.38 5.63
CA ARG A 157 -11.89 13.32 5.92
C ARG A 157 -11.02 12.87 7.10
N ARG A 158 -10.73 11.60 7.16
CA ARG A 158 -9.87 11.03 8.21
C ARG A 158 -9.11 9.82 7.71
N TRP A 159 -8.00 9.52 8.35
CA TRP A 159 -7.34 8.24 8.24
C TRP A 159 -8.08 7.17 9.04
N SER A 160 -7.88 5.90 8.71
CA SER A 160 -8.47 4.79 9.48
C SER A 160 -7.96 4.78 10.93
N LYS A 161 -8.83 4.38 11.86
CA LYS A 161 -8.44 4.26 13.26
C LYS A 161 -7.36 3.18 13.43
N PRO A 162 -6.42 3.33 14.38
CA PRO A 162 -5.48 2.28 14.73
C PRO A 162 -6.21 0.96 15.02
N GLY A 163 -5.77 -0.12 14.38
CA GLY A 163 -6.38 -1.45 14.54
C GLY A 163 -7.61 -1.73 13.68
N ASN A 164 -8.18 -0.71 13.00
CA ASN A 164 -9.33 -0.87 12.11
C ASN A 164 -9.02 -0.41 10.68
N SER A 165 -7.92 -0.90 10.12
CA SER A 165 -7.59 -0.62 8.71
C SER A 165 -8.52 -1.41 7.78
N PRO A 166 -8.91 -0.84 6.61
CA PRO A 166 -9.89 -1.44 5.72
C PRO A 166 -9.49 -2.84 5.24
N TYR A 167 -8.20 -3.06 4.96
CA TYR A 167 -7.66 -4.35 4.49
C TYR A 167 -7.57 -5.43 5.60
N ARG A 168 -7.83 -5.07 6.89
CA ARG A 168 -7.91 -6.00 8.03
C ARG A 168 -9.33 -6.16 8.55
N ASN A 169 -10.25 -5.32 8.14
CA ASN A 169 -11.66 -5.42 8.53
C ASN A 169 -12.32 -6.54 7.72
N GLN A 170 -12.81 -7.58 8.42
CA GLN A 170 -13.34 -8.79 7.78
C GLN A 170 -14.55 -8.50 6.90
N ALA A 171 -15.49 -7.66 7.35
CA ALA A 171 -16.69 -7.33 6.57
C ALA A 171 -16.34 -6.61 5.26
N ILE A 172 -15.34 -5.71 5.29
CA ILE A 172 -14.86 -5.03 4.09
C ILE A 172 -14.15 -6.02 3.17
N TYR A 173 -13.22 -6.82 3.72
CA TYR A 173 -12.51 -7.85 2.98
C TYR A 173 -13.47 -8.79 2.25
N ASP A 174 -14.52 -9.29 2.92
CA ASP A 174 -15.49 -10.23 2.34
C ASP A 174 -16.26 -9.60 1.17
N ALA A 175 -16.53 -8.30 1.23
CA ALA A 175 -17.22 -7.56 0.20
C ALA A 175 -16.36 -7.22 -1.03
N MET A 176 -15.01 -7.31 -0.93
CA MET A 176 -14.11 -6.96 -2.02
C MET A 176 -14.00 -8.07 -3.07
N PRO A 177 -13.95 -7.72 -4.37
CA PRO A 177 -13.68 -8.68 -5.44
C PRO A 177 -12.22 -9.17 -5.37
N ASP A 178 -11.99 -10.39 -5.85
CA ASP A 178 -10.68 -11.02 -6.00
C ASP A 178 -9.99 -10.70 -7.33
N THR A 179 -10.45 -9.66 -8.02
CA THR A 179 -9.90 -9.15 -9.29
C THR A 179 -9.83 -7.63 -9.27
N PHE A 180 -8.94 -7.04 -10.07
CA PHE A 180 -8.88 -5.58 -10.26
C PHE A 180 -9.90 -5.05 -11.29
N ARG A 181 -11.13 -5.61 -11.30
CA ARG A 181 -12.20 -5.25 -12.23
C ARG A 181 -13.31 -4.42 -11.57
N MET A 182 -12.94 -3.44 -10.74
CA MET A 182 -13.91 -2.55 -10.13
C MET A 182 -13.71 -1.11 -10.60
N ASN A 183 -14.72 -0.25 -10.38
CA ASN A 183 -14.58 1.17 -10.64
C ASN A 183 -13.80 1.81 -9.50
N TYR A 184 -12.57 2.23 -9.78
CA TYR A 184 -11.74 2.93 -8.80
C TYR A 184 -11.92 4.46 -8.80
N LYS A 185 -12.48 5.02 -9.87
CA LYS A 185 -12.69 6.48 -9.96
C LYS A 185 -13.83 6.96 -9.09
N GLN A 186 -14.77 6.07 -8.79
CA GLN A 186 -15.95 6.39 -7.98
C GLN A 186 -16.30 5.23 -7.06
N MET A 187 -16.42 5.51 -5.78
CA MET A 187 -16.84 4.52 -4.80
C MET A 187 -18.33 4.28 -4.88
N ALA A 188 -18.73 3.02 -5.16
CA ALA A 188 -20.14 2.66 -5.21
C ALA A 188 -20.83 2.86 -3.84
N LYS A 189 -22.11 3.26 -3.84
CA LYS A 189 -22.89 3.54 -2.62
C LYS A 189 -22.86 2.38 -1.61
N LYS A 190 -22.89 1.13 -2.09
CA LYS A 190 -22.80 -0.05 -1.21
C LYS A 190 -21.50 -0.09 -0.40
N TYR A 191 -20.37 0.30 -0.99
CA TYR A 191 -19.09 0.37 -0.30
C TYR A 191 -19.01 1.58 0.63
N GLN A 192 -19.56 2.74 0.24
CA GLN A 192 -19.63 3.91 1.12
C GLN A 192 -20.40 3.56 2.41
N LYS A 193 -21.57 2.92 2.27
CA LYS A 193 -22.37 2.45 3.40
C LYS A 193 -21.59 1.46 4.28
N LEU A 194 -20.94 0.47 3.67
CA LEU A 194 -20.15 -0.52 4.39
C LEU A 194 -19.00 0.12 5.18
N TYR A 195 -18.22 1.01 4.56
CA TYR A 195 -17.12 1.70 5.24
C TYR A 195 -17.60 2.56 6.40
N GLN A 196 -18.77 3.21 6.23
CA GLN A 196 -19.41 3.97 7.30
C GLN A 196 -19.85 3.06 8.45
N GLU A 197 -20.54 1.96 8.17
CA GLU A 197 -21.00 0.98 9.18
C GLU A 197 -19.83 0.33 9.94
N GLN A 198 -18.73 0.08 9.26
CA GLN A 198 -17.51 -0.47 9.86
C GLN A 198 -16.64 0.59 10.55
N ASN A 199 -17.06 1.86 10.51
CA ASN A 199 -16.38 2.99 11.17
C ASN A 199 -14.90 3.14 10.76
N ILE A 200 -14.64 2.90 9.47
CA ILE A 200 -13.33 3.09 8.84
C ILE A 200 -13.01 4.59 8.74
#